data_d0fa988ece2424cd533a3d83d3864b04
#
_entry.id   d0fa988ece2424cd533a3d83d3864b04
#
_cell.length_a   1.000
_cell.length_b   1.000
_cell.length_c   1.000
_cell.angle_alpha   90.00
_cell.angle_beta   90.00
_cell.angle_gamma   90.00
#
_symmetry.space_group_name_H-M   'P 1'
#
loop_
_entity.id
_entity.type
_entity.pdbx_description
1 polymer ?
#
loop_
_entity_poly.entity_id
_entity_poly.type
_entity_poly.pdbx_seq_one_letter_code
_entity_poly.pdbx_strand_id
1 'polypeptide(L)'
;MQMKKQIGVIGGGAAGMMAAITAAKEGAQVTILERNDRVGKKILQTGNGKCNLGNRALSVECYHGGDLEWIRDVLEHFDTEDTIRFFQSIGLMVKEKNGYLYPVCEQAAAVLDVLRYELQALGVEIQYQCKITKVERLASGKLQVSDEEKTWQFDAVIVTCGGKAAPATGSDGSGFKIAKKMGHTCIPSVPALVQLRCQETDLLKGIAGVRADSEIRVFCDGGEICRERGELQLTDYGISGIPIFQLSRRVNYLLRDRRNVTAQIDFLPDLTQES
;
A
#
# COMPACT_ATOMS: atom_id res chain seq x y z
N MET A 1 -10.70 28.41 27.73
CA MET A 1 -10.66 27.68 26.44
C MET A 1 -9.62 26.57 26.57
N GLN A 2 -10.02 25.33 26.40
CA GLN A 2 -9.07 24.22 26.39
C GLN A 2 -8.20 24.35 25.11
N MET A 3 -6.89 24.37 25.25
CA MET A 3 -6.00 24.47 24.09
C MET A 3 -6.18 23.23 23.22
N LYS A 4 -6.39 23.44 21.91
CA LYS A 4 -6.49 22.33 20.96
C LYS A 4 -5.17 21.58 20.88
N LYS A 5 -5.21 20.24 20.86
CA LYS A 5 -4.02 19.42 20.64
C LYS A 5 -3.45 19.68 19.25
N GLN A 6 -2.13 19.85 19.18
CA GLN A 6 -1.42 20.02 17.92
C GLN A 6 -0.90 18.66 17.45
N ILE A 7 -1.33 18.23 16.27
CA ILE A 7 -0.98 16.92 15.70
C ILE A 7 -0.21 17.12 14.39
N GLY A 8 0.98 16.51 14.32
CA GLY A 8 1.77 16.43 13.10
C GLY A 8 1.51 15.13 12.36
N VAL A 9 1.22 15.20 11.06
CA VAL A 9 1.08 14.01 10.19
C VAL A 9 2.23 14.01 9.19
N ILE A 10 3.10 13.00 9.25
CA ILE A 10 4.27 12.90 8.38
C ILE A 10 3.92 12.06 7.15
N GLY A 11 3.71 12.70 6.01
CA GLY A 11 3.33 12.11 4.74
C GLY A 11 1.86 12.37 4.38
N GLY A 12 1.64 13.08 3.27
CA GLY A 12 0.32 13.45 2.74
C GLY A 12 -0.22 12.46 1.70
N GLY A 13 0.00 11.15 1.90
CA GLY A 13 -0.65 10.09 1.12
C GLY A 13 -2.09 9.83 1.56
N ALA A 14 -2.73 8.78 1.04
CA ALA A 14 -4.11 8.40 1.42
C ALA A 14 -4.26 8.27 2.95
N ALA A 15 -3.39 7.50 3.60
CA ALA A 15 -3.42 7.29 5.04
C ALA A 15 -3.21 8.60 5.82
N GLY A 16 -2.30 9.48 5.36
CA GLY A 16 -2.04 10.75 6.02
C GLY A 16 -3.19 11.73 5.91
N MET A 17 -3.82 11.82 4.74
CA MET A 17 -5.01 12.67 4.57
C MET A 17 -6.18 12.17 5.42
N MET A 18 -6.43 10.86 5.46
CA MET A 18 -7.45 10.27 6.32
C MET A 18 -7.18 10.54 7.80
N ALA A 19 -5.94 10.31 8.26
CA ALA A 19 -5.54 10.58 9.64
C ALA A 19 -5.71 12.06 10.02
N ALA A 20 -5.35 12.97 9.11
CA ALA A 20 -5.49 14.41 9.33
C ALA A 20 -6.96 14.84 9.39
N ILE A 21 -7.81 14.34 8.48
CA ILE A 21 -9.25 14.59 8.48
C ILE A 21 -9.89 14.11 9.80
N THR A 22 -9.60 12.87 10.19
CA THR A 22 -10.12 12.29 11.42
C THR A 22 -9.69 13.09 12.65
N ALA A 23 -8.41 13.41 12.78
CA ALA A 23 -7.91 14.19 13.91
C ALA A 23 -8.49 15.60 13.95
N ALA A 24 -8.68 16.24 12.80
CA ALA A 24 -9.28 17.57 12.73
C ALA A 24 -10.78 17.55 13.10
N LYS A 25 -11.53 16.52 12.69
CA LYS A 25 -12.93 16.30 13.09
C LYS A 25 -13.07 16.11 14.61
N GLU A 26 -12.08 15.49 15.25
CA GLU A 26 -11.98 15.36 16.71
C GLU A 26 -11.50 16.65 17.42
N GLY A 27 -11.40 17.76 16.68
CA GLY A 27 -11.07 19.08 17.23
C GLY A 27 -9.59 19.40 17.37
N ALA A 28 -8.68 18.56 16.89
CA ALA A 28 -7.24 18.86 16.90
C ALA A 28 -6.89 19.94 15.87
N GLN A 29 -5.78 20.65 16.12
CA GLN A 29 -5.09 21.46 15.11
C GLN A 29 -4.07 20.56 14.42
N VAL A 30 -4.22 20.37 13.10
CA VAL A 30 -3.43 19.38 12.35
C VAL A 30 -2.57 20.04 11.30
N THR A 31 -1.30 19.60 11.21
CA THR A 31 -0.38 19.99 10.15
C THR A 31 0.14 18.74 9.45
N ILE A 32 -0.04 18.64 8.13
CA ILE A 32 0.57 17.61 7.29
C ILE A 32 1.94 18.10 6.83
N LEU A 33 2.98 17.29 7.02
CA LEU A 33 4.34 17.52 6.52
C LEU A 33 4.59 16.57 5.34
N GLU A 34 4.51 17.09 4.12
CA GLU A 34 4.64 16.33 2.88
C GLU A 34 5.98 16.63 2.20
N ARG A 35 6.72 15.58 1.83
CA ARG A 35 8.03 15.72 1.18
C ARG A 35 7.97 16.19 -0.28
N ASN A 36 6.87 15.90 -0.96
CA ASN A 36 6.65 16.30 -2.35
C ASN A 36 6.05 17.72 -2.44
N ASP A 37 5.91 18.17 -3.68
CA ASP A 37 5.26 19.42 -4.05
C ASP A 37 3.72 19.38 -3.93
N ARG A 38 3.15 18.19 -3.68
CA ARG A 38 1.71 17.97 -3.55
C ARG A 38 1.40 16.70 -2.75
N VAL A 39 0.23 16.68 -2.10
CA VAL A 39 -0.32 15.48 -1.44
C VAL A 39 -0.91 14.50 -2.45
N GLY A 40 -1.06 13.24 -2.05
CA GLY A 40 -1.83 12.22 -2.77
C GLY A 40 -1.20 11.68 -4.05
N LYS A 41 0.08 11.90 -4.31
CA LYS A 41 0.76 11.55 -5.55
C LYS A 41 0.56 10.08 -5.96
N LYS A 42 0.58 9.15 -4.98
CA LYS A 42 0.36 7.73 -5.23
C LYS A 42 -1.10 7.39 -5.55
N ILE A 43 -2.07 8.11 -5.02
CA ILE A 43 -3.49 7.87 -5.31
C ILE A 43 -3.75 7.89 -6.81
N LEU A 44 -3.16 8.86 -7.52
CA LEU A 44 -3.33 9.04 -8.97
C LEU A 44 -2.85 7.85 -9.82
N GLN A 45 -2.00 6.97 -9.25
CA GLN A 45 -1.46 5.79 -9.93
C GLN A 45 -2.18 4.49 -9.53
N THR A 46 -3.05 4.53 -8.52
CA THR A 46 -3.74 3.33 -8.04
C THR A 46 -4.89 2.93 -8.95
N GLY A 47 -5.19 1.62 -8.99
CA GLY A 47 -6.29 1.10 -9.79
C GLY A 47 -6.22 1.49 -11.27
N ASN A 48 -5.03 1.56 -11.85
CA ASN A 48 -4.79 2.03 -13.22
C ASN A 48 -5.41 3.41 -13.50
N GLY A 49 -5.19 4.36 -12.57
CA GLY A 49 -5.73 5.72 -12.64
C GLY A 49 -7.19 5.88 -12.18
N LYS A 50 -7.84 4.79 -11.74
CA LYS A 50 -9.24 4.81 -11.29
C LYS A 50 -9.40 4.91 -9.78
N CYS A 51 -8.39 4.58 -9.00
CA CYS A 51 -8.36 4.45 -7.55
C CYS A 51 -9.36 3.41 -7.01
N ASN A 52 -8.92 2.16 -6.88
CA ASN A 52 -9.69 1.16 -6.15
C ASN A 52 -9.77 1.54 -4.66
N LEU A 53 -10.99 1.78 -4.17
CA LEU A 53 -11.25 2.23 -2.78
C LEU A 53 -11.38 1.05 -1.81
N GLY A 54 -11.72 -0.14 -2.29
CA GLY A 54 -11.94 -1.32 -1.46
C GLY A 54 -12.57 -2.48 -2.22
N ASN A 55 -13.01 -3.49 -1.46
CA ASN A 55 -13.69 -4.67 -2.00
C ASN A 55 -14.83 -5.10 -1.09
N ARG A 56 -15.98 -5.48 -1.66
CA ARG A 56 -17.14 -6.01 -0.92
C ARG A 56 -16.87 -7.32 -0.21
N ALA A 57 -16.00 -8.15 -0.79
CA ALA A 57 -15.61 -9.45 -0.22
C ALA A 57 -14.39 -9.33 0.72
N LEU A 58 -14.13 -8.11 1.26
CA LEU A 58 -13.02 -7.92 2.18
C LEU A 58 -13.28 -8.66 3.48
N SER A 59 -12.34 -9.52 3.86
CA SER A 59 -12.34 -10.26 5.11
C SER A 59 -10.92 -10.41 5.65
N VAL A 60 -10.76 -10.87 6.88
CA VAL A 60 -9.44 -11.05 7.49
C VAL A 60 -8.57 -12.07 6.73
N GLU A 61 -9.19 -13.04 6.07
CA GLU A 61 -8.52 -14.07 5.26
C GLU A 61 -7.83 -13.49 4.02
N CYS A 62 -8.24 -12.30 3.57
CA CYS A 62 -7.57 -11.58 2.48
C CYS A 62 -6.23 -10.98 2.90
N TYR A 63 -5.93 -10.95 4.20
CA TYR A 63 -4.70 -10.39 4.73
C TYR A 63 -3.71 -11.49 5.08
N HIS A 64 -2.44 -11.13 5.03
CA HIS A 64 -1.34 -12.03 5.31
C HIS A 64 -0.42 -11.39 6.36
N GLY A 65 -0.46 -11.91 7.57
CA GLY A 65 0.34 -11.42 8.69
C GLY A 65 0.48 -12.48 9.78
N GLY A 66 1.27 -12.17 10.79
CA GLY A 66 1.45 -13.04 11.95
C GLY A 66 0.34 -12.89 13.00
N ASP A 67 -0.42 -11.80 12.96
CA ASP A 67 -1.48 -11.49 13.91
C ASP A 67 -2.76 -11.11 13.17
N LEU A 68 -3.57 -12.11 12.89
CA LEU A 68 -4.86 -11.94 12.21
C LEU A 68 -5.94 -11.37 13.13
N GLU A 69 -5.85 -11.58 14.44
CA GLU A 69 -6.78 -11.00 15.41
C GLU A 69 -6.67 -9.49 15.43
N TRP A 70 -5.45 -8.96 15.48
CA TRP A 70 -5.24 -7.52 15.39
C TRP A 70 -5.77 -6.92 14.07
N ILE A 71 -5.61 -7.65 12.95
CA ILE A 71 -6.16 -7.21 11.66
C ILE A 71 -7.68 -7.20 11.73
N ARG A 72 -8.31 -8.21 12.32
CA ARG A 72 -9.77 -8.29 12.50
C ARG A 72 -10.28 -7.10 13.30
N ASP A 73 -9.65 -6.82 14.44
CA ASP A 73 -10.02 -5.67 15.29
C ASP A 73 -9.99 -4.35 14.52
N VAL A 74 -8.96 -4.13 13.68
CA VAL A 74 -8.87 -2.92 12.85
C VAL A 74 -9.99 -2.86 11.82
N LEU A 75 -10.32 -3.98 11.15
CA LEU A 75 -11.36 -4.02 10.13
C LEU A 75 -12.77 -3.86 10.73
N GLU A 76 -13.00 -4.34 11.95
CA GLU A 76 -14.27 -4.15 12.68
C GLU A 76 -14.49 -2.69 13.09
N HIS A 77 -13.41 -1.94 13.33
CA HIS A 77 -13.48 -0.50 13.67
C HIS A 77 -13.71 0.40 12.46
N PHE A 78 -13.28 -0.03 11.28
CA PHE A 78 -13.46 0.73 10.04
C PHE A 78 -13.50 -0.23 8.84
N ASP A 79 -14.70 -0.59 8.45
CA ASP A 79 -14.96 -1.59 7.43
C ASP A 79 -15.15 -1.01 6.02
N THR A 80 -15.57 -1.85 5.09
CA THR A 80 -15.87 -1.45 3.71
C THR A 80 -17.05 -0.49 3.63
N GLU A 81 -18.09 -0.67 4.46
CA GLU A 81 -19.26 0.22 4.51
C GLU A 81 -18.89 1.59 5.10
N ASP A 82 -18.00 1.61 6.11
CA ASP A 82 -17.46 2.85 6.66
C ASP A 82 -16.68 3.62 5.60
N THR A 83 -15.89 2.92 4.80
CA THR A 83 -15.18 3.52 3.66
C THR A 83 -16.16 4.18 2.68
N ILE A 84 -17.23 3.48 2.31
CA ILE A 84 -18.26 4.02 1.40
C ILE A 84 -18.94 5.24 2.02
N ARG A 85 -19.41 5.12 3.28
CA ARG A 85 -20.05 6.22 4.01
C ARG A 85 -19.14 7.44 4.12
N PHE A 86 -17.86 7.22 4.44
CA PHE A 86 -16.90 8.30 4.51
C PHE A 86 -16.78 9.06 3.19
N PHE A 87 -16.54 8.37 2.08
CA PHE A 87 -16.40 9.03 0.78
C PHE A 87 -17.71 9.72 0.33
N GLN A 88 -18.85 9.11 0.58
CA GLN A 88 -20.14 9.74 0.31
C GLN A 88 -20.35 11.00 1.13
N SER A 89 -19.95 11.00 2.41
CA SER A 89 -20.09 12.17 3.30
C SER A 89 -19.27 13.38 2.85
N ILE A 90 -18.20 13.16 2.11
CA ILE A 90 -17.35 14.22 1.54
C ILE A 90 -17.62 14.45 0.05
N GLY A 91 -18.74 13.94 -0.48
CA GLY A 91 -19.24 14.24 -1.83
C GLY A 91 -18.75 13.32 -2.94
N LEU A 92 -18.14 12.17 -2.64
CA LEU A 92 -17.72 11.21 -3.66
C LEU A 92 -18.74 10.06 -3.78
N MET A 93 -19.38 9.95 -4.94
CA MET A 93 -20.23 8.79 -5.24
C MET A 93 -19.37 7.57 -5.59
N VAL A 94 -19.66 6.44 -4.91
CA VAL A 94 -18.95 5.17 -5.08
C VAL A 94 -19.84 4.20 -5.85
N LYS A 95 -19.23 3.43 -6.77
CA LYS A 95 -19.85 2.31 -7.47
C LYS A 95 -19.08 1.02 -7.25
N GLU A 96 -19.80 -0.09 -7.35
CA GLU A 96 -19.24 -1.42 -7.35
C GLU A 96 -19.08 -1.96 -8.77
N LYS A 97 -17.99 -2.69 -9.01
CA LYS A 97 -17.75 -3.45 -10.23
C LYS A 97 -17.02 -4.75 -9.88
N ASN A 98 -17.70 -5.89 -10.01
CA ASN A 98 -17.15 -7.21 -9.68
C ASN A 98 -16.57 -7.29 -8.25
N GLY A 99 -17.27 -6.72 -7.27
CA GLY A 99 -16.83 -6.64 -5.88
C GLY A 99 -15.88 -5.48 -5.57
N TYR A 100 -15.19 -4.91 -6.56
CA TYR A 100 -14.28 -3.78 -6.36
C TYR A 100 -15.04 -2.45 -6.30
N LEU A 101 -14.57 -1.54 -5.45
CA LEU A 101 -15.17 -0.22 -5.25
C LEU A 101 -14.35 0.86 -5.95
N TYR A 102 -15.03 1.66 -6.75
CA TYR A 102 -14.42 2.78 -7.49
C TYR A 102 -15.27 4.05 -7.36
N PRO A 103 -14.70 5.26 -7.54
CA PRO A 103 -15.52 6.43 -7.79
C PRO A 103 -16.36 6.22 -9.06
N VAL A 104 -17.58 6.74 -9.08
CA VAL A 104 -18.49 6.60 -10.23
C VAL A 104 -17.85 7.07 -11.53
N CYS A 105 -17.08 8.16 -11.48
CA CYS A 105 -16.36 8.73 -12.63
C CYS A 105 -15.13 7.91 -13.07
N GLU A 106 -14.73 6.88 -12.32
CA GLU A 106 -13.51 6.08 -12.56
C GLU A 106 -12.21 6.90 -12.68
N GLN A 107 -12.12 8.01 -11.94
CA GLN A 107 -10.95 8.88 -11.95
C GLN A 107 -10.35 9.02 -10.54
N ALA A 108 -9.09 8.62 -10.39
CA ALA A 108 -8.35 8.77 -9.14
C ALA A 108 -8.22 10.25 -8.71
N ALA A 109 -8.25 11.18 -9.65
CA ALA A 109 -8.23 12.61 -9.38
C ALA A 109 -9.42 13.04 -8.52
N ALA A 110 -10.62 12.53 -8.80
CA ALA A 110 -11.82 12.87 -8.02
C ALA A 110 -11.69 12.44 -6.55
N VAL A 111 -11.09 11.27 -6.30
CA VAL A 111 -10.80 10.81 -4.93
C VAL A 111 -9.84 11.77 -4.22
N LEU A 112 -8.78 12.18 -4.91
CA LEU A 112 -7.81 13.12 -4.36
C LEU A 112 -8.43 14.49 -4.08
N ASP A 113 -9.26 14.98 -5.00
CA ASP A 113 -9.87 16.33 -4.87
C ASP A 113 -10.83 16.41 -3.70
N VAL A 114 -11.71 15.42 -3.49
CA VAL A 114 -12.62 15.45 -2.33
C VAL A 114 -11.86 15.37 -1.00
N LEU A 115 -10.78 14.58 -0.93
CA LEU A 115 -9.92 14.56 0.26
C LEU A 115 -9.24 15.91 0.51
N ARG A 116 -8.77 16.59 -0.54
CA ARG A 116 -8.13 17.91 -0.42
C ARG A 116 -9.15 19.00 -0.01
N TYR A 117 -10.37 18.95 -0.56
CA TYR A 117 -11.43 19.87 -0.17
C TYR A 117 -11.83 19.69 1.29
N GLU A 118 -11.92 18.44 1.77
CA GLU A 118 -12.23 18.16 3.17
C GLU A 118 -11.11 18.65 4.11
N LEU A 119 -9.85 18.43 3.75
CA LEU A 119 -8.71 18.99 4.51
C LEU A 119 -8.77 20.50 4.60
N GLN A 120 -9.08 21.18 3.49
CA GLN A 120 -9.22 22.63 3.44
C GLN A 120 -10.40 23.12 4.28
N ALA A 121 -11.56 22.48 4.18
CA ALA A 121 -12.76 22.82 4.95
C ALA A 121 -12.54 22.70 6.46
N LEU A 122 -11.74 21.71 6.88
CA LEU A 122 -11.37 21.49 8.29
C LEU A 122 -10.21 22.38 8.76
N GLY A 123 -9.62 23.20 7.89
CA GLY A 123 -8.52 24.09 8.24
C GLY A 123 -7.20 23.35 8.52
N VAL A 124 -7.00 22.17 7.92
CA VAL A 124 -5.74 21.43 8.04
C VAL A 124 -4.63 22.15 7.28
N GLU A 125 -3.55 22.44 7.97
CA GLU A 125 -2.36 23.04 7.36
C GLU A 125 -1.54 22.00 6.61
N ILE A 126 -1.03 22.33 5.42
CA ILE A 126 -0.15 21.43 4.66
C ILE A 126 1.16 22.17 4.35
N GLN A 127 2.24 21.62 4.86
CA GLN A 127 3.61 22.05 4.56
C GLN A 127 4.19 21.11 3.51
N TYR A 128 4.53 21.65 2.35
CA TYR A 128 5.12 20.91 1.24
C TYR A 128 6.64 20.97 1.29
N GLN A 129 7.29 20.05 0.56
CA GLN A 129 8.75 19.95 0.43
C GLN A 129 9.47 19.72 1.77
N CYS A 130 8.78 19.13 2.74
CA CYS A 130 9.30 18.80 4.07
C CYS A 130 9.74 17.34 4.13
N LYS A 131 11.01 17.07 3.91
CA LYS A 131 11.58 15.71 4.02
C LYS A 131 12.00 15.44 5.46
N ILE A 132 11.06 14.93 6.26
CA ILE A 132 11.34 14.66 7.67
C ILE A 132 12.38 13.56 7.83
N THR A 133 13.41 13.86 8.60
CA THR A 133 14.55 12.96 8.89
C THR A 133 14.61 12.54 10.36
N LYS A 134 13.97 13.30 11.25
CA LYS A 134 14.10 13.11 12.69
C LYS A 134 12.78 13.38 13.42
N VAL A 135 12.49 12.52 14.39
CA VAL A 135 11.42 12.71 15.38
C VAL A 135 12.02 12.38 16.74
N GLU A 136 11.87 13.27 17.71
CA GLU A 136 12.39 13.12 19.07
C GLU A 136 11.37 13.54 20.12
N ARG A 137 11.37 12.87 21.26
CA ARG A 137 10.58 13.29 22.41
C ARG A 137 11.36 14.30 23.23
N LEU A 138 10.75 15.45 23.48
CA LEU A 138 11.30 16.51 24.32
C LEU A 138 11.00 16.25 25.79
N ALA A 139 11.76 16.91 26.68
CA ALA A 139 11.51 16.87 28.13
C ALA A 139 10.12 17.41 28.51
N SER A 140 9.52 18.27 27.70
CA SER A 140 8.15 18.76 27.83
C SER A 140 7.07 17.71 27.53
N GLY A 141 7.46 16.53 27.03
CA GLY A 141 6.56 15.48 26.56
C GLY A 141 6.10 15.67 25.11
N LYS A 142 6.33 16.83 24.50
CA LYS A 142 6.05 17.07 23.06
C LYS A 142 7.01 16.29 22.17
N LEU A 143 6.61 16.12 20.92
CA LEU A 143 7.42 15.53 19.87
C LEU A 143 7.98 16.64 18.95
N GLN A 144 9.29 16.67 18.83
CA GLN A 144 9.98 17.52 17.87
C GLN A 144 10.17 16.77 16.57
N VAL A 145 9.75 17.37 15.46
CA VAL A 145 9.87 16.83 14.11
C VAL A 145 10.75 17.77 13.31
N SER A 146 11.78 17.25 12.65
CA SER A 146 12.73 18.08 11.90
C SER A 146 13.00 17.53 10.51
N ASP A 147 13.15 18.43 9.55
CA ASP A 147 13.87 18.18 8.29
C ASP A 147 15.29 18.77 8.36
N GLU A 148 15.90 19.08 7.22
CA GLU A 148 17.26 19.68 7.17
C GLU A 148 17.26 21.17 7.51
N GLU A 149 16.13 21.88 7.39
CA GLU A 149 16.06 23.34 7.51
C GLU A 149 15.15 23.81 8.65
N LYS A 150 14.08 23.03 8.95
CA LYS A 150 12.99 23.46 9.83
C LYS A 150 12.71 22.44 10.93
N THR A 151 12.11 22.94 11.98
CA THR A 151 11.70 22.15 13.15
C THR A 151 10.29 22.55 13.57
N TRP A 152 9.45 21.54 13.87
CA TRP A 152 8.10 21.68 14.37
C TRP A 152 7.96 20.97 15.71
N GLN A 153 6.99 21.36 16.52
CA GLN A 153 6.66 20.68 17.78
C GLN A 153 5.18 20.36 17.82
N PHE A 154 4.86 19.11 18.18
CA PHE A 154 3.51 18.60 18.25
C PHE A 154 3.26 17.88 19.59
N ASP A 155 1.98 17.80 19.99
CA ASP A 155 1.55 16.99 21.13
C ASP A 155 1.55 15.49 20.76
N ALA A 156 1.25 15.18 19.49
CA ALA A 156 1.34 13.83 18.91
C ALA A 156 1.78 13.87 17.46
N VAL A 157 2.34 12.76 16.98
CA VAL A 157 2.78 12.61 15.58
C VAL A 157 2.25 11.30 15.02
N ILE A 158 1.69 11.35 13.82
CA ILE A 158 1.23 10.19 13.06
C ILE A 158 2.15 9.99 11.86
N VAL A 159 2.79 8.83 11.74
CA VAL A 159 3.75 8.53 10.66
C VAL A 159 3.05 7.75 9.56
N THR A 160 2.85 8.39 8.41
CA THR A 160 2.11 7.88 7.25
C THR A 160 2.93 7.94 5.95
N CYS A 161 4.26 7.79 6.07
CA CYS A 161 5.21 7.92 4.94
C CYS A 161 5.08 6.80 3.89
N GLY A 162 4.22 5.80 4.13
CA GLY A 162 4.11 4.60 3.30
C GLY A 162 5.30 3.64 3.47
N GLY A 163 5.29 2.59 2.68
CA GLY A 163 6.33 1.56 2.66
C GLY A 163 7.47 1.86 1.67
N LYS A 164 7.89 0.81 0.92
CA LYS A 164 8.94 0.89 -0.11
C LYS A 164 8.43 0.72 -1.54
N ALA A 165 7.14 0.50 -1.72
CA ALA A 165 6.55 0.33 -3.04
C ALA A 165 6.40 1.67 -3.76
N ALA A 166 6.77 1.74 -5.04
CA ALA A 166 6.75 2.93 -5.88
C ALA A 166 7.49 4.14 -5.27
N PRO A 167 8.80 4.06 -5.05
CA PRO A 167 9.58 5.11 -4.36
C PRO A 167 9.54 6.46 -5.08
N ALA A 168 9.33 6.48 -6.40
CA ALA A 168 9.14 7.72 -7.19
C ALA A 168 7.92 8.54 -6.75
N THR A 169 6.95 7.94 -6.04
CA THR A 169 5.80 8.64 -5.45
C THR A 169 6.04 9.17 -4.04
N GLY A 170 7.22 8.94 -3.48
CA GLY A 170 7.60 9.36 -2.13
C GLY A 170 7.69 8.24 -1.08
N SER A 171 7.29 7.00 -1.41
CA SER A 171 7.34 5.85 -0.48
C SER A 171 8.69 5.13 -0.58
N ASP A 172 9.73 5.68 0.05
CA ASP A 172 11.10 5.18 0.02
C ASP A 172 11.52 4.41 1.28
N GLY A 173 10.60 4.18 2.21
CA GLY A 173 10.85 3.51 3.48
C GLY A 173 11.43 4.43 4.56
N SER A 174 11.41 5.75 4.40
CA SER A 174 11.86 6.72 5.41
C SER A 174 11.09 6.58 6.73
N GLY A 175 9.79 6.29 6.68
CA GLY A 175 8.97 6.04 7.86
C GLY A 175 9.48 4.89 8.73
N PHE A 176 10.04 3.83 8.15
CA PHE A 176 10.65 2.73 8.91
C PHE A 176 11.87 3.17 9.71
N LYS A 177 12.65 4.14 9.19
CA LYS A 177 13.80 4.69 9.91
C LYS A 177 13.34 5.51 11.13
N ILE A 178 12.28 6.30 10.96
CA ILE A 178 11.65 7.07 12.04
C ILE A 178 11.13 6.12 13.11
N ALA A 179 10.33 5.11 12.73
CA ALA A 179 9.77 4.14 13.65
C ALA A 179 10.86 3.40 14.45
N LYS A 180 11.94 2.96 13.80
CA LYS A 180 13.08 2.31 14.47
C LYS A 180 13.74 3.23 15.50
N LYS A 181 13.96 4.50 15.18
CA LYS A 181 14.53 5.48 16.13
C LYS A 181 13.62 5.73 17.35
N MET A 182 12.31 5.55 17.17
CA MET A 182 11.31 5.65 18.25
C MET A 182 11.14 4.35 19.05
N GLY A 183 11.98 3.32 18.80
CA GLY A 183 11.99 2.07 19.56
C GLY A 183 11.16 0.93 18.96
N HIS A 184 10.55 1.11 17.78
CA HIS A 184 9.82 0.02 17.10
C HIS A 184 10.77 -0.93 16.38
N THR A 185 10.40 -2.21 16.31
CA THR A 185 11.00 -3.18 15.41
C THR A 185 10.35 -3.09 14.03
N CYS A 186 11.11 -3.37 12.98
CA CYS A 186 10.59 -3.40 11.62
C CYS A 186 10.93 -4.75 10.99
N ILE A 187 9.91 -5.51 10.64
CA ILE A 187 10.06 -6.73 9.85
C ILE A 187 10.50 -6.33 8.43
N PRO A 188 11.59 -6.91 7.89
CA PRO A 188 12.03 -6.61 6.54
C PRO A 188 10.93 -6.90 5.52
N SER A 189 10.53 -5.88 4.75
CA SER A 189 9.55 -6.06 3.68
C SER A 189 10.18 -6.74 2.47
N VAL A 190 9.39 -7.58 1.79
CA VAL A 190 9.74 -8.18 0.50
C VAL A 190 8.83 -7.61 -0.59
N PRO A 191 9.25 -7.63 -1.87
CA PRO A 191 8.36 -7.30 -2.97
C PRO A 191 7.14 -8.23 -2.99
N ALA A 192 5.96 -7.67 -3.28
CA ALA A 192 4.71 -8.40 -3.46
C ALA A 192 3.93 -7.79 -4.63
N LEU A 193 3.10 -8.60 -5.28
CA LEU A 193 2.39 -8.23 -6.51
C LEU A 193 3.36 -7.75 -7.60
N VAL A 194 4.43 -8.52 -7.80
CA VAL A 194 5.50 -8.23 -8.76
C VAL A 194 5.74 -9.41 -9.68
N GLN A 195 6.36 -9.12 -10.81
CA GLN A 195 6.92 -10.12 -11.73
C GLN A 195 8.06 -10.90 -11.06
N LEU A 196 8.31 -12.11 -11.52
CA LEU A 196 9.42 -12.93 -11.08
C LEU A 196 10.47 -13.06 -12.19
N ARG A 197 11.73 -12.86 -11.84
CA ARG A 197 12.85 -13.12 -12.74
C ARG A 197 13.23 -14.59 -12.67
N CYS A 198 13.46 -15.21 -13.82
CA CYS A 198 13.96 -16.58 -13.93
C CYS A 198 15.48 -16.59 -14.14
N GLN A 199 16.12 -17.69 -13.78
CA GLN A 199 17.55 -17.92 -14.08
C GLN A 199 17.73 -18.35 -15.54
N GLU A 200 16.87 -19.26 -16.02
CA GLU A 200 16.88 -19.74 -17.41
C GLU A 200 16.11 -18.74 -18.30
N THR A 201 16.82 -17.82 -18.92
CA THR A 201 16.21 -16.77 -19.76
C THR A 201 16.33 -17.06 -21.26
N ASP A 202 17.16 -17.99 -21.70
CA ASP A 202 17.41 -18.17 -23.15
C ASP A 202 16.17 -18.68 -23.88
N LEU A 203 15.42 -19.61 -23.29
CA LEU A 203 14.14 -20.06 -23.83
C LEU A 203 13.11 -18.92 -23.85
N LEU A 204 13.08 -18.11 -22.79
CA LEU A 204 12.10 -17.04 -22.64
C LEU A 204 12.27 -15.90 -23.65
N LYS A 205 13.50 -15.60 -24.08
CA LYS A 205 13.77 -14.58 -25.09
C LYS A 205 13.07 -14.86 -26.42
N GLY A 206 12.97 -16.14 -26.79
CA GLY A 206 12.31 -16.55 -28.04
C GLY A 206 10.79 -16.48 -28.01
N ILE A 207 10.19 -16.44 -26.83
CA ILE A 207 8.73 -16.50 -26.61
C ILE A 207 8.22 -15.33 -25.76
N ALA A 208 9.02 -14.28 -25.62
CA ALA A 208 8.63 -13.09 -24.86
C ALA A 208 7.38 -12.43 -25.46
N GLY A 209 6.43 -12.06 -24.62
CA GLY A 209 5.15 -11.47 -25.01
C GLY A 209 4.02 -12.51 -25.15
N VAL A 210 4.30 -13.80 -25.16
CA VAL A 210 3.29 -14.86 -25.16
C VAL A 210 2.45 -14.78 -23.89
N ARG A 211 1.15 -14.92 -24.03
CA ARG A 211 0.18 -15.04 -22.94
C ARG A 211 -0.59 -16.35 -23.09
N ALA A 212 -0.82 -17.02 -21.98
CA ALA A 212 -1.57 -18.26 -21.95
C ALA A 212 -2.31 -18.41 -20.60
N ASP A 213 -3.52 -18.97 -20.61
CA ASP A 213 -4.14 -19.46 -19.40
C ASP A 213 -3.36 -20.69 -18.92
N SER A 214 -2.80 -20.63 -17.73
CA SER A 214 -1.85 -21.63 -17.25
C SER A 214 -2.05 -21.85 -15.75
N GLU A 215 -1.74 -23.06 -15.28
CA GLU A 215 -1.53 -23.34 -13.86
C GLU A 215 -0.03 -23.24 -13.54
N ILE A 216 0.30 -22.46 -12.53
CA ILE A 216 1.65 -22.27 -12.05
C ILE A 216 1.77 -22.90 -10.66
N ARG A 217 2.65 -23.86 -10.51
CA ARG A 217 3.00 -24.51 -9.23
C ARG A 217 4.38 -24.09 -8.80
N VAL A 218 4.51 -23.65 -7.56
CA VAL A 218 5.79 -23.24 -6.99
C VAL A 218 6.26 -24.28 -6.01
N PHE A 219 7.52 -24.67 -6.15
CA PHE A 219 8.18 -25.66 -5.31
C PHE A 219 9.33 -25.02 -4.54
N CYS A 220 9.55 -25.48 -3.32
CA CYS A 220 10.72 -25.15 -2.51
C CYS A 220 11.35 -26.44 -2.00
N ASP A 221 12.64 -26.62 -2.31
CA ASP A 221 13.39 -27.82 -1.94
C ASP A 221 12.67 -29.14 -2.33
N GLY A 222 11.99 -29.14 -3.46
CA GLY A 222 11.27 -30.28 -4.02
C GLY A 222 9.81 -30.46 -3.55
N GLY A 223 9.35 -29.72 -2.56
CA GLY A 223 7.95 -29.73 -2.10
C GLY A 223 7.13 -28.60 -2.72
N GLU A 224 5.90 -28.88 -3.18
CA GLU A 224 4.95 -27.86 -3.64
C GLU A 224 4.49 -27.01 -2.44
N ILE A 225 4.56 -25.69 -2.60
CA ILE A 225 4.21 -24.74 -1.54
C ILE A 225 2.98 -23.89 -1.86
N CYS A 226 2.72 -23.63 -3.13
CA CYS A 226 1.54 -22.92 -3.58
C CYS A 226 1.35 -23.07 -5.08
N ARG A 227 0.11 -22.84 -5.52
CA ARG A 227 -0.27 -22.81 -6.94
C ARG A 227 -1.29 -21.72 -7.19
N GLU A 228 -1.32 -21.23 -8.42
CA GLU A 228 -2.31 -20.28 -8.92
C GLU A 228 -2.58 -20.56 -10.40
N ARG A 229 -3.82 -20.25 -10.85
CA ARG A 229 -4.21 -20.36 -12.25
C ARG A 229 -4.67 -19.00 -12.79
N GLY A 230 -4.35 -18.73 -14.05
CA GLY A 230 -4.80 -17.55 -14.78
C GLY A 230 -3.88 -17.19 -15.94
N GLU A 231 -4.11 -16.02 -16.54
CA GLU A 231 -3.30 -15.55 -17.66
C GLU A 231 -1.84 -15.28 -17.20
N LEU A 232 -0.96 -16.19 -17.59
CA LEU A 232 0.49 -16.03 -17.50
C LEU A 232 0.99 -15.19 -18.67
N GLN A 233 1.93 -14.30 -18.42
CA GLN A 233 2.68 -13.59 -19.44
C GLN A 233 4.16 -13.93 -19.34
N LEU A 234 4.74 -14.43 -20.43
CA LEU A 234 6.17 -14.67 -20.55
C LEU A 234 6.87 -13.37 -20.96
N THR A 235 8.02 -13.11 -20.33
CA THR A 235 8.88 -11.95 -20.63
C THR A 235 10.28 -12.43 -20.95
N ASP A 236 11.12 -11.59 -21.51
CA ASP A 236 12.51 -11.91 -21.83
C ASP A 236 13.39 -12.18 -20.60
N TYR A 237 12.93 -11.79 -19.39
CA TYR A 237 13.65 -11.93 -18.12
C TYR A 237 12.96 -12.87 -17.12
N GLY A 238 11.75 -13.36 -17.42
CA GLY A 238 11.00 -14.17 -16.47
C GLY A 238 9.52 -14.27 -16.76
N ILE A 239 8.72 -14.32 -15.72
CA ILE A 239 7.28 -14.58 -15.76
C ILE A 239 6.50 -13.46 -15.07
N SER A 240 5.32 -13.16 -15.61
CA SER A 240 4.42 -12.10 -15.18
C SER A 240 2.95 -12.55 -15.31
N GLY A 241 2.02 -11.68 -15.00
CA GLY A 241 0.58 -11.96 -15.02
C GLY A 241 0.00 -12.09 -13.62
N ILE A 242 -1.33 -12.11 -13.53
CA ILE A 242 -2.04 -12.12 -12.26
C ILE A 242 -1.63 -13.29 -11.35
N PRO A 243 -1.55 -14.54 -11.82
CA PRO A 243 -1.13 -15.66 -10.98
C PRO A 243 0.28 -15.47 -10.41
N ILE A 244 1.20 -14.89 -11.18
CA ILE A 244 2.56 -14.60 -10.70
C ILE A 244 2.55 -13.52 -9.61
N PHE A 245 1.73 -12.50 -9.78
CA PHE A 245 1.58 -11.45 -8.76
C PHE A 245 1.08 -12.03 -7.42
N GLN A 246 0.13 -12.95 -7.45
CA GLN A 246 -0.39 -13.62 -6.26
C GLN A 246 0.67 -14.49 -5.57
N LEU A 247 1.44 -15.25 -6.35
CA LEU A 247 2.50 -16.13 -5.85
C LEU A 247 3.72 -15.34 -5.33
N SER A 248 3.99 -14.16 -5.90
CA SER A 248 5.27 -13.44 -5.75
C SER A 248 5.65 -13.17 -4.30
N ARG A 249 4.69 -12.88 -3.41
CA ARG A 249 4.96 -12.64 -1.99
C ARG A 249 5.59 -13.87 -1.33
N ARG A 250 5.00 -15.06 -1.52
CA ARG A 250 5.52 -16.31 -0.93
C ARG A 250 6.90 -16.63 -1.49
N VAL A 251 7.06 -16.51 -2.81
CA VAL A 251 8.35 -16.73 -3.50
C VAL A 251 9.42 -15.79 -2.95
N ASN A 252 9.14 -14.49 -2.83
CA ASN A 252 10.13 -13.52 -2.37
C ASN A 252 10.53 -13.71 -0.90
N TYR A 253 9.66 -14.23 -0.04
CA TYR A 253 10.06 -14.63 1.33
C TYR A 253 11.09 -15.78 1.28
N LEU A 254 10.85 -16.80 0.48
CA LEU A 254 11.76 -17.93 0.34
C LEU A 254 13.11 -17.54 -0.28
N LEU A 255 13.08 -16.71 -1.33
CA LEU A 255 14.29 -16.18 -1.97
C LEU A 255 15.11 -15.30 -1.01
N ARG A 256 14.46 -14.49 -0.20
CA ARG A 256 15.14 -13.73 0.87
C ARG A 256 15.86 -14.65 1.84
N ASP A 257 15.25 -15.78 2.16
CA ASP A 257 15.79 -16.78 3.08
C ASP A 257 16.75 -17.77 2.36
N ARG A 258 17.13 -17.43 1.11
CA ARG A 258 18.08 -18.18 0.24
C ARG A 258 17.68 -19.64 -0.02
N ARG A 259 16.38 -19.90 -0.06
CA ARG A 259 15.85 -21.22 -0.40
C ARG A 259 15.87 -21.43 -1.92
N ASN A 260 16.00 -22.68 -2.34
CA ASN A 260 15.88 -23.03 -3.74
C ASN A 260 14.40 -23.08 -4.15
N VAL A 261 14.01 -22.20 -5.07
CA VAL A 261 12.62 -22.06 -5.53
C VAL A 261 12.55 -22.30 -7.02
N THR A 262 11.66 -23.22 -7.43
CA THR A 262 11.36 -23.51 -8.82
C THR A 262 9.88 -23.33 -9.12
N ALA A 263 9.55 -23.00 -10.37
CA ALA A 263 8.17 -22.91 -10.85
C ALA A 263 7.96 -23.92 -11.98
N GLN A 264 6.90 -24.70 -11.88
CA GLN A 264 6.39 -25.53 -12.97
C GLN A 264 5.18 -24.83 -13.58
N ILE A 265 5.16 -24.74 -14.90
CA ILE A 265 4.09 -24.10 -15.65
C ILE A 265 3.40 -25.18 -16.49
N ASP A 266 2.10 -25.34 -16.26
CA ASP A 266 1.23 -26.14 -17.09
C ASP A 266 0.45 -25.21 -18.01
N PHE A 267 0.74 -25.29 -19.31
CA PHE A 267 0.10 -24.47 -20.34
C PHE A 267 -1.25 -25.03 -20.82
N LEU A 268 -1.59 -26.24 -20.40
CA LEU A 268 -2.79 -26.95 -20.83
C LEU A 268 -3.51 -27.57 -19.63
N PRO A 269 -3.85 -26.78 -18.60
CA PRO A 269 -4.32 -27.30 -17.31
C PRO A 269 -5.67 -28.04 -17.38
N ASP A 270 -6.41 -27.91 -18.47
CA ASP A 270 -7.68 -28.58 -18.70
C ASP A 270 -7.51 -29.93 -19.46
N LEU A 271 -6.32 -30.24 -19.94
CA LEU A 271 -6.03 -31.51 -20.60
C LEU A 271 -5.47 -32.51 -19.60
N THR A 272 -6.04 -33.69 -19.56
CA THR A 272 -5.47 -34.84 -18.85
C THR A 272 -4.39 -35.51 -19.72
N GLN A 273 -3.37 -36.13 -19.08
CA GLN A 273 -2.31 -36.85 -19.80
C GLN A 273 -2.80 -37.98 -20.71
N GLU A 274 -4.08 -38.32 -20.65
CA GLU A 274 -4.72 -39.37 -21.45
C GLU A 274 -5.50 -38.82 -22.66
N SER A 275 -5.49 -37.51 -22.92
CA SER A 275 -6.22 -36.85 -24.01
C SER A 275 -5.33 -36.38 -25.18
#